data_664a833fe44b84dc2d0c355a10a8e72f
#
_entry.id   664a833fe44b84dc2d0c355a10a8e72f
#
_cell.length_a   1.000
_cell.length_b   1.000
_cell.length_c   1.000
_cell.angle_alpha   90.00
_cell.angle_beta   90.00
_cell.angle_gamma   90.00
#
_symmetry.space_group_name_H-M   'P 1'
#
loop_
_entity.id
_entity.type
_entity.pdbx_description
1 polymer ?
#
loop_
_entity_poly.entity_id
_entity_poly.type
_entity_poly.pdbx_seq_one_letter_code
_entity_poly.pdbx_strand_id
1 'polypeptide(L)'
;MKGACPIEQEKRDSVKSLGKALHLIDIINQARTPMTLMSLSQVSGFPKSTVYALLNTLCSYDCIRQGSDGRYYLGTRLFEWGCGVSASWELNNVARPYL
;
A
#
# COMPACT_ATOMS: atom_id res chain seq x y z
N MET A 1 2.68 9.49 -19.88
CA MET A 1 2.70 9.49 -19.42
C MET A 1 2.95 9.68 -19.13
N LYS A 2 3.21 9.79 -19.00
CA LYS A 2 3.55 9.89 -18.59
C LYS A 2 3.26 9.86 -17.85
N GLY A 3 3.03 9.77 -17.94
CA GLY A 3 2.52 9.74 -17.02
C GLY A 3 2.67 9.94 -16.02
N ALA A 4 3.01 10.05 -16.02
CA ALA A 4 3.46 10.14 -14.96
C ALA A 4 3.05 11.01 -14.13
N CYS A 5 2.77 10.79 -13.17
CA CYS A 5 2.45 11.64 -12.21
C CYS A 5 3.57 12.41 -11.81
N PRO A 6 3.48 13.63 -11.78
CA PRO A 6 4.52 14.48 -11.30
C PRO A 6 4.53 14.46 -9.83
N ILE A 7 4.86 13.39 -9.27
CA ILE A 7 4.84 13.25 -7.87
C ILE A 7 5.56 14.27 -7.08
N GLU A 8 6.67 14.67 -7.54
CA GLU A 8 7.42 15.64 -6.80
C GLU A 8 6.72 16.93 -6.64
N GLN A 9 6.11 17.41 -7.65
CA GLN A 9 5.41 18.62 -7.53
C GLN A 9 4.20 18.49 -6.76
N GLU A 10 3.54 17.38 -6.86
CA GLU A 10 2.32 17.19 -6.15
C GLU A 10 2.48 17.01 -4.70
N LYS A 11 3.63 16.66 -4.26
CA LYS A 11 3.82 16.45 -2.84
C LYS A 11 3.44 17.60 -1.99
N ARG A 12 3.60 18.78 -2.47
CA ARG A 12 3.26 19.93 -1.67
C ARG A 12 1.78 20.08 -1.47
N ASP A 13 1.01 19.67 -2.47
CA ASP A 13 -0.42 19.78 -2.38
C ASP A 13 -1.08 18.49 -2.10
N SER A 14 -0.33 17.43 -1.86
CA SER A 14 -0.92 16.12 -1.71
C SER A 14 -1.56 15.96 -0.34
N VAL A 15 -2.45 15.03 -0.25
CA VAL A 15 -3.09 14.69 1.00
C VAL A 15 -2.13 13.80 1.75
N LYS A 16 -1.59 14.29 2.83
CA LYS A 16 -0.56 13.58 3.56
C LYS A 16 -0.99 12.23 4.08
N SER A 17 -2.21 12.13 4.55
CA SER A 17 -2.68 10.87 5.09
C SER A 17 -2.74 9.79 4.00
N LEU A 18 -3.09 10.16 2.78
CA LEU A 18 -3.11 9.19 1.71
C LEU A 18 -1.70 8.70 1.42
N GLY A 19 -0.74 9.59 1.40
CA GLY A 19 0.64 9.20 1.19
C GLY A 19 1.14 8.27 2.28
N LYS A 20 0.77 8.54 3.51
CA LYS A 20 1.16 7.69 4.62
C LYS A 20 0.52 6.31 4.50
N ALA A 21 -0.74 6.27 4.06
CA ALA A 21 -1.42 4.99 3.89
C ALA A 21 -0.72 4.15 2.83
N LEU A 22 -0.35 4.76 1.72
CA LEU A 22 0.36 4.03 0.67
C LEU A 22 1.71 3.55 1.15
N HIS A 23 2.36 4.35 1.97
CA HIS A 23 3.65 3.98 2.55
C HIS A 23 3.51 2.73 3.43
N LEU A 24 2.44 2.64 4.21
CA LEU A 24 2.21 1.48 5.05
C LEU A 24 2.01 0.22 4.20
N ILE A 25 1.28 0.34 3.11
CA ILE A 25 1.08 -0.78 2.21
C ILE A 25 2.43 -1.25 1.67
N ASP A 26 3.26 -0.31 1.29
CA ASP A 26 4.56 -0.61 0.74
C ASP A 26 5.45 -1.33 1.77
N ILE A 27 5.40 -0.90 3.01
CA ILE A 27 6.16 -1.53 4.08
C ILE A 27 5.74 -2.99 4.25
N ILE A 28 4.45 -3.25 4.28
CA ILE A 28 3.96 -4.60 4.45
C ILE A 28 4.36 -5.45 3.25
N ASN A 29 4.27 -4.89 2.06
CA ASN A 29 4.63 -5.60 0.86
C ASN A 29 6.11 -5.98 0.86
N GLN A 30 6.97 -5.08 1.25
CA GLN A 30 8.38 -5.33 1.26
C GLN A 30 8.80 -6.30 2.35
N ALA A 31 8.09 -6.30 3.44
CA ALA A 31 8.40 -7.19 4.54
C ALA A 31 8.12 -8.65 4.21
N ARG A 32 7.20 -8.88 3.31
CA ARG A 32 6.82 -10.21 2.90
C ARG A 32 6.29 -11.08 4.01
N THR A 33 5.97 -10.49 5.14
CA THR A 33 5.37 -11.19 6.26
C THR A 33 4.36 -10.26 6.90
N PRO A 34 3.36 -10.80 7.56
CA PRO A 34 2.40 -9.95 8.24
C PRO A 34 3.09 -9.16 9.33
N MET A 35 2.63 -7.97 9.59
CA MET A 35 3.26 -7.09 10.57
C MET A 35 2.27 -6.63 11.61
N THR A 36 2.77 -6.37 12.80
CA THR A 36 1.92 -5.88 13.89
C THR A 36 1.83 -4.36 13.80
N LEU A 37 0.86 -3.81 14.51
CA LEU A 37 0.71 -2.38 14.58
C LEU A 37 2.00 -1.74 15.10
N MET A 38 2.58 -2.33 16.12
CA MET A 38 3.78 -1.78 16.71
C MET A 38 4.94 -1.79 15.72
N SER A 39 5.11 -2.88 14.99
CA SER A 39 6.17 -2.96 13.99
C SER A 39 5.97 -1.91 12.90
N LEU A 40 4.73 -1.74 12.46
CA LEU A 40 4.44 -0.76 11.45
C LEU A 40 4.74 0.65 11.95
N SER A 41 4.40 0.91 13.19
CA SER A 41 4.68 2.21 13.77
C SER A 41 6.19 2.46 13.83
N GLN A 42 6.94 1.45 14.23
CA GLN A 42 8.38 1.60 14.34
C GLN A 42 9.05 1.78 12.99
N VAL A 43 8.69 0.97 12.03
CA VAL A 43 9.32 1.04 10.72
C VAL A 43 8.96 2.32 9.99
N SER A 44 7.71 2.73 10.09
CA SER A 44 7.25 3.90 9.36
C SER A 44 7.64 5.20 10.04
N GLY A 45 7.83 5.14 11.35
CA GLY A 45 8.10 6.35 12.11
C GLY A 45 6.85 7.12 12.46
N PHE A 46 5.67 6.61 12.13
CA PHE A 46 4.42 7.31 12.43
C PHE A 46 3.90 6.90 13.81
N PRO A 47 3.19 7.78 14.48
CA PRO A 47 2.60 7.43 15.76
C PRO A 47 1.61 6.29 15.63
N LYS A 48 1.48 5.50 16.67
CA LYS A 48 0.57 4.37 16.65
C LYS A 48 -0.86 4.77 16.35
N SER A 49 -1.30 5.88 16.87
CA SER A 49 -2.67 6.33 16.62
C SER A 49 -2.89 6.62 15.15
N THR A 50 -1.88 7.18 14.50
CA THR A 50 -1.98 7.47 13.07
C THR A 50 -1.99 6.17 12.28
N VAL A 51 -1.11 5.25 12.63
CA VAL A 51 -1.04 3.97 11.94
C VAL A 51 -2.37 3.22 12.09
N TYR A 52 -2.91 3.22 13.29
CA TYR A 52 -4.16 2.53 13.57
C TYR A 52 -5.30 3.10 12.72
N ALA A 53 -5.39 4.40 12.67
CA ALA A 53 -6.45 5.05 11.90
C ALA A 53 -6.31 4.75 10.40
N LEU A 54 -5.09 4.79 9.90
CA LEU A 54 -4.86 4.51 8.49
C LEU A 54 -5.16 3.04 8.18
N LEU A 55 -4.75 2.14 9.05
CA LEU A 55 -5.00 0.72 8.84
C LEU A 55 -6.49 0.42 8.87
N ASN A 56 -7.22 1.06 9.76
CA ASN A 56 -8.66 0.85 9.82
C ASN A 56 -9.33 1.25 8.52
N THR A 57 -8.93 2.36 7.96
CA THR A 57 -9.48 2.81 6.70
C THR A 57 -9.10 1.84 5.59
N LEU A 58 -7.85 1.42 5.56
CA LEU A 58 -7.40 0.50 4.54
C LEU A 58 -8.13 -0.84 4.63
N CYS A 59 -8.41 -1.28 5.85
CA CYS A 59 -9.15 -2.51 6.05
C CYS A 59 -10.58 -2.38 5.55
N SER A 60 -11.18 -1.22 5.74
CA SER A 60 -12.56 -1.03 5.31
C SER A 60 -12.70 -1.07 3.79
N TYR A 61 -11.61 -0.85 3.07
CA TYR A 61 -11.62 -0.92 1.60
C TYR A 61 -10.97 -2.20 1.10
N ASP A 62 -10.68 -3.14 1.97
CA ASP A 62 -10.07 -4.41 1.63
C ASP A 62 -8.66 -4.31 1.07
N CYS A 63 -8.01 -3.18 1.30
CA CYS A 63 -6.63 -3.01 0.87
C CYS A 63 -5.68 -3.69 1.85
N ILE A 64 -6.09 -3.79 3.11
CA ILE A 64 -5.32 -4.44 4.16
C ILE A 64 -6.28 -5.34 4.89
N ARG A 65 -5.80 -6.44 5.43
CA ARG A 65 -6.62 -7.33 6.24
C ARG A 65 -5.89 -7.61 7.53
N GLN A 66 -6.64 -7.81 8.59
CA GLN A 66 -6.06 -8.14 9.88
C GLN A 66 -6.42 -9.58 10.19
N GLY A 67 -5.43 -10.39 10.50
CA GLY A 67 -5.66 -11.77 10.81
C GLY A 67 -6.07 -11.97 12.26
N SER A 68 -6.40 -13.20 12.60
CA SER A 68 -6.82 -13.50 13.96
C SER A 68 -5.68 -13.31 14.96
N ASP A 69 -4.46 -13.31 14.50
CA ASP A 69 -3.31 -13.06 15.36
C ASP A 69 -3.03 -11.56 15.52
N GLY A 70 -3.85 -10.72 14.96
CA GLY A 70 -3.69 -9.28 15.07
C GLY A 70 -2.72 -8.66 14.10
N ARG A 71 -2.11 -9.47 13.24
CA ARG A 71 -1.15 -8.93 12.29
C ARG A 71 -1.86 -8.49 11.04
N TYR A 72 -1.24 -7.58 10.32
CA TYR A 72 -1.82 -7.00 9.12
C TYR A 72 -1.15 -7.54 7.87
N TYR A 73 -1.94 -7.82 6.84
CA TYR A 73 -1.44 -8.33 5.58
C TYR A 73 -2.07 -7.54 4.46
N LEU A 74 -1.55 -7.70 3.27
CA LEU A 74 -2.12 -7.06 2.09
C LEU A 74 -3.47 -7.71 1.79
N GLY A 75 -4.43 -6.91 1.43
CA GLY A 75 -5.78 -7.38 1.19
C GLY A 75 -6.01 -7.74 -0.26
N THR A 76 -7.19 -8.32 -0.53
CA THR A 76 -7.51 -8.79 -1.87
C THR A 76 -7.70 -7.68 -2.88
N ARG A 77 -8.08 -6.49 -2.42
CA ARG A 77 -8.27 -5.38 -3.35
C ARG A 77 -6.99 -5.06 -4.10
N LEU A 78 -5.85 -5.18 -3.43
CA LEU A 78 -4.59 -4.91 -4.08
C LEU A 78 -4.28 -5.94 -5.15
N PHE A 79 -4.69 -7.18 -4.92
CA PHE A 79 -4.50 -8.23 -5.90
C PHE A 79 -5.37 -7.93 -7.12
N GLU A 80 -6.58 -7.51 -6.92
CA GLU A 80 -7.49 -7.16 -8.01
C GLU A 80 -6.92 -6.02 -8.84
N TRP A 81 -6.40 -5.02 -8.17
CA TRP A 81 -5.80 -3.89 -8.87
C TRP A 81 -4.56 -4.33 -9.64
N GLY A 82 -3.79 -5.22 -9.02
CA GLY A 82 -2.60 -5.74 -9.68
C GLY A 82 -2.92 -6.50 -10.94
N CYS A 83 -3.99 -7.30 -10.91
CA CYS A 83 -4.42 -8.03 -12.08
C CYS A 83 -4.82 -7.08 -13.20
N GLY A 84 -5.49 -6.00 -12.85
CA GLY A 84 -5.89 -5.02 -13.85
C GLY A 84 -4.69 -4.37 -14.51
N VAL A 85 -3.70 -4.03 -13.71
CA VAL A 85 -2.51 -3.42 -14.23
C VAL A 85 -1.76 -4.41 -15.13
N SER A 86 -1.64 -5.64 -14.68
CA SER A 86 -0.95 -6.65 -15.41
C SER A 86 -1.57 -6.89 -16.76
N ALA A 87 -2.87 -6.98 -16.82
CA ALA A 87 -3.57 -7.21 -18.06
C ALA A 87 -3.31 -6.08 -19.04
N SER A 88 -3.34 -4.86 -18.53
CA SER A 88 -3.10 -3.71 -19.34
C SER A 88 -1.70 -3.71 -19.90
N TRP A 89 -0.75 -4.03 -19.08
CA TRP A 89 0.63 -4.01 -19.49
C TRP A 89 0.95 -5.12 -20.47
N GLU A 90 0.31 -6.23 -20.34
CA GLU A 90 0.52 -7.27 -21.24
C GLU A 90 0.17 -6.90 -22.64
N LEU A 91 -0.86 -6.11 -22.81
CA LEU A 91 -1.20 -5.67 -24.08
C LEU A 91 -0.12 -4.84 -24.70
N ASN A 92 0.60 -4.15 -23.92
CA ASN A 92 1.61 -3.31 -24.35
C ASN A 92 2.89 -3.91 -24.40
N ASN A 93 3.21 -4.73 -23.60
CA ASN A 93 4.43 -5.13 -23.50
C ASN A 93 4.85 -5.92 -22.71
N VAL A 94 4.86 -6.27 -22.37
CA VAL A 94 5.25 -6.94 -21.74
C VAL A 94 5.80 -7.26 -20.94
N ALA A 95 5.79 -7.42 -20.66
CA ALA A 95 6.14 -7.81 -19.83
C ALA A 95 7.14 -8.13 -19.25
N ARG A 96 7.52 -8.02 -18.77
CA ARG A 96 8.42 -8.20 -18.12
C ARG A 96 8.33 -8.67 -17.02
N PRO A 97 8.72 -9.19 -16.72
CA PRO A 97 8.52 -9.82 -15.69
C PRO A 97 9.17 -9.38 -14.63
N TYR A 98 9.36 -9.10 -14.31
CA TYR A 98 9.90 -8.69 -13.28
C TYR A 98 9.61 -9.25 -12.30
N LEU A 99 9.37 -9.64 -12.28
CA LEU A 99 9.10 -10.10 -11.33
C LEU A 99 9.36 -10.54 -10.97
#